data_5b0ac3bbae886e8ea301fdc9a78b0a81
#
_entry.id   5b0ac3bbae886e8ea301fdc9a78b0a81
#
_cell.length_a   1.000
_cell.length_b   1.000
_cell.length_c   1.000
_cell.angle_alpha   90.00
_cell.angle_beta   90.00
_cell.angle_gamma   90.00
#
_symmetry.space_group_name_H-M   'P 1'
#
loop_
_entity.id
_entity.type
_entity.pdbx_description
1 polymer ?
#
loop_
_entity_poly.entity_id
_entity_poly.type
_entity_poly.pdbx_seq_one_letter_code
_entity_poly.pdbx_strand_id
1 'polypeptide(L)'
;DDGARYVRRLSYDFGVGFRIGNPSTRGVVGFLGGLLMGEQVRTGDEAVQLTDSGLMLLPVADTAARRTYPSLSVTRLALAGGFRKIRFTTVSGFDALTAQQDMATGIQVGVLAGPSIAATRGYADVFVSGELYSGIGDTARFAELRVSVEGSANQSSQGWQGLVIGSKLSFYEKRSSRHTQTVNLELSAVQHLFFPLNLSFEDHEGGLRGFQHTGASGGRRAILRVEDRWIIPVNRRADFAIAGFTDIGHLWAGDAPFGVDSKVNSSVGLSLLAAYPSGGKRLYRIDLAVPVVGDRSSRFEVRFSVSDRTRTFWREPNDVAIARTGAVPRNIGGWTPH
;
A
#
# COMPACT_ATOMS: atom_id res chain seq x y z
N ASP A 1 21.26 18.71 10.03
CA ASP A 1 20.11 19.63 10.15
C ASP A 1 18.82 18.89 9.86
N ASP A 2 18.22 18.29 10.89
CA ASP A 2 17.01 17.49 10.80
C ASP A 2 15.77 18.39 10.91
N GLY A 3 15.56 19.23 9.91
CA GLY A 3 14.38 20.08 9.85
C GLY A 3 13.20 19.35 9.20
N ALA A 4 12.13 19.08 9.95
CA ALA A 4 10.85 18.66 9.40
C ALA A 4 10.03 19.87 8.95
N ARG A 5 9.26 19.75 7.87
CA ARG A 5 8.39 20.80 7.36
C ARG A 5 6.96 20.34 7.33
N TYR A 6 6.06 21.27 7.64
CA TYR A 6 4.65 21.02 7.46
C TYR A 6 4.29 21.03 5.97
N VAL A 7 3.66 19.95 5.50
CA VAL A 7 3.14 19.84 4.14
C VAL A 7 1.62 19.67 4.23
N ARG A 8 0.88 20.60 3.65
CA ARG A 8 -0.58 20.48 3.48
C ARG A 8 -0.88 20.01 2.08
N ARG A 9 -1.58 18.91 1.97
CA ARG A 9 -2.06 18.36 0.71
C ARG A 9 -3.59 18.40 0.68
N LEU A 10 -4.15 18.95 -0.38
CA LEU A 10 -5.57 18.98 -0.66
C LEU A 10 -5.80 18.35 -2.03
N SER A 11 -6.73 17.43 -2.13
CA SER A 11 -7.13 16.82 -3.40
C SER A 11 -8.64 16.88 -3.56
N TYR A 12 -9.09 16.98 -4.81
CA TYR A 12 -10.49 16.88 -5.19
C TYR A 12 -10.64 16.13 -6.49
N ASP A 13 -11.74 15.41 -6.62
CA ASP A 13 -12.14 14.79 -7.87
C ASP A 13 -13.64 14.91 -8.08
N PHE A 14 -14.01 15.05 -9.33
CA PHE A 14 -15.39 15.00 -9.79
C PHE A 14 -15.42 14.28 -11.14
N GLY A 15 -16.23 13.24 -11.26
CA GLY A 15 -16.24 12.44 -12.47
C GLY A 15 -17.60 11.85 -12.80
N VAL A 16 -17.77 11.54 -14.09
CA VAL A 16 -18.90 10.81 -14.62
C VAL A 16 -18.38 9.62 -15.41
N GLY A 17 -18.90 8.43 -15.10
CA GLY A 17 -18.50 7.20 -15.76
C GLY A 17 -19.70 6.35 -16.17
N PHE A 18 -19.50 5.58 -17.23
CA PHE A 18 -20.48 4.65 -17.77
C PHE A 18 -19.95 3.23 -17.65
N ARG A 19 -20.80 2.33 -17.19
CA ARG A 19 -20.54 0.91 -17.19
C ARG A 19 -21.02 0.31 -18.52
N ILE A 20 -20.14 -0.43 -19.18
CA ILE A 20 -20.39 -1.08 -20.46
C ILE A 20 -20.38 -2.59 -20.25
N GLY A 21 -21.43 -3.28 -20.71
CA GLY A 21 -21.58 -4.73 -20.60
C GLY A 21 -22.45 -5.19 -19.43
N ASN A 22 -22.94 -6.40 -19.55
CA ASN A 22 -23.78 -7.05 -18.57
C ASN A 22 -23.01 -8.22 -17.91
N PRO A 23 -22.77 -8.18 -16.60
CA PRO A 23 -22.04 -9.24 -15.91
C PRO A 23 -22.75 -10.60 -16.00
N SER A 24 -24.08 -10.62 -16.14
CA SER A 24 -24.85 -11.85 -16.22
C SER A 24 -24.71 -12.59 -17.55
N THR A 25 -24.39 -11.90 -18.65
CA THR A 25 -24.36 -12.49 -19.98
C THR A 25 -22.96 -12.82 -20.49
N ARG A 26 -21.94 -12.05 -20.11
CA ARG A 26 -20.56 -12.23 -20.61
C ARG A 26 -19.51 -12.34 -19.49
N GLY A 27 -19.87 -12.08 -18.24
CA GLY A 27 -18.93 -12.02 -17.12
C GLY A 27 -17.84 -10.95 -17.26
N VAL A 28 -17.93 -10.11 -18.31
CA VAL A 28 -17.00 -9.02 -18.57
C VAL A 28 -17.74 -7.69 -18.45
N VAL A 29 -17.19 -6.79 -17.66
CA VAL A 29 -17.71 -5.43 -17.47
C VAL A 29 -16.62 -4.44 -17.85
N GLY A 30 -16.93 -3.54 -18.78
CA GLY A 30 -16.08 -2.40 -19.12
C GLY A 30 -16.53 -1.13 -18.41
N PHE A 31 -15.62 -0.16 -18.29
CA PHE A 31 -15.88 1.17 -17.76
C PHE A 31 -15.21 2.20 -18.64
N LEU A 32 -15.89 3.32 -18.82
CA LEU A 32 -15.34 4.51 -19.46
C LEU A 32 -15.88 5.73 -18.74
N GLY A 33 -15.03 6.70 -18.43
CA GLY A 33 -15.44 7.91 -17.72
C GLY A 33 -14.53 9.07 -17.98
N GLY A 34 -15.04 10.27 -17.68
CA GLY A 34 -14.28 11.51 -17.67
C GLY A 34 -14.25 12.10 -16.26
N LEU A 35 -13.12 12.65 -15.85
CA LEU A 35 -12.90 13.19 -14.52
C LEU A 35 -12.22 14.56 -14.60
N LEU A 36 -12.71 15.48 -13.77
CA LEU A 36 -11.97 16.66 -13.36
C LEU A 36 -11.34 16.36 -12.01
N MET A 37 -10.02 16.42 -11.94
CA MET A 37 -9.29 16.12 -10.73
C MET A 37 -8.25 17.20 -10.45
N GLY A 38 -7.98 17.46 -9.17
CA GLY A 38 -6.98 18.46 -8.82
C GLY A 38 -6.27 18.12 -7.53
N GLU A 39 -5.06 18.66 -7.44
CA GLU A 39 -4.19 18.49 -6.30
C GLU A 39 -3.51 19.82 -5.97
N GLN A 40 -3.45 20.13 -4.70
CA GLN A 40 -2.70 21.27 -4.19
C GLN A 40 -1.77 20.78 -3.08
N VAL A 41 -0.48 21.00 -3.28
CA VAL A 41 0.55 20.75 -2.27
C VAL A 41 1.10 22.10 -1.83
N ARG A 42 1.06 22.39 -0.54
CA ARG A 42 1.64 23.61 0.04
C ARG A 42 2.68 23.18 1.06
N THR A 43 3.92 23.61 0.83
CA THR A 43 5.02 23.44 1.78
C THR A 43 5.06 24.65 2.68
N GLY A 44 5.06 24.45 4.00
CA GLY A 44 5.14 25.52 4.99
C GLY A 44 6.48 26.28 4.92
N ASP A 45 6.45 27.50 5.40
CA ASP A 45 7.62 28.40 5.38
C ASP A 45 8.55 28.18 6.58
N GLU A 46 8.06 27.52 7.62
CA GLU A 46 8.76 27.30 8.87
C GLU A 46 9.40 25.91 8.87
N ALA A 47 10.67 25.83 9.20
CA ALA A 47 11.33 24.58 9.48
C ALA A 47 11.11 24.22 10.96
N VAL A 48 10.89 22.94 11.24
CA VAL A 48 10.69 22.42 12.60
C VAL A 48 11.79 21.42 12.87
N GLN A 49 12.52 21.62 13.95
CA GLN A 49 13.51 20.65 14.42
C GLN A 49 12.89 19.76 15.50
N LEU A 50 13.05 18.46 15.36
CA LEU A 50 12.75 17.49 16.42
C LEU A 50 13.90 17.55 17.45
N THR A 51 13.56 17.90 18.69
CA THR A 51 14.47 17.84 19.83
C THR A 51 13.94 16.84 20.84
N ASP A 52 14.79 16.40 21.77
CA ASP A 52 14.40 15.50 22.88
C ASP A 52 13.28 16.06 23.76
N SER A 53 13.07 17.38 23.73
CA SER A 53 12.01 18.10 24.46
C SER A 53 10.75 18.38 23.62
N GLY A 54 10.71 17.99 22.35
CA GLY A 54 9.59 18.19 21.44
C GLY A 54 9.94 18.95 20.16
N LEU A 55 8.91 19.45 19.46
CA LEU A 55 9.05 20.21 18.21
C LEU A 55 9.48 21.66 18.53
N MET A 56 10.61 22.08 18.00
CA MET A 56 11.08 23.45 18.09
C MET A 56 11.04 24.13 16.72
N LEU A 57 10.38 25.28 16.63
CA LEU A 57 10.35 26.11 15.41
C LEU A 57 11.73 26.70 15.17
N LEU A 58 12.30 26.45 14.00
CA LEU A 58 13.56 27.08 13.57
C LEU A 58 13.24 28.39 12.84
N PRO A 59 13.87 29.50 13.21
CA PRO A 59 13.58 30.80 12.60
C PRO A 59 14.18 30.98 11.20
N VAL A 60 14.81 29.95 10.61
CA VAL A 60 15.51 30.06 9.34
C VAL A 60 14.64 29.52 8.21
N ALA A 61 14.30 30.41 7.28
CA ALA A 61 13.70 30.03 6.00
C ALA A 61 14.74 29.23 5.18
N ASP A 62 14.63 27.90 5.21
CA ASP A 62 15.47 27.06 4.37
C ASP A 62 15.00 27.13 2.91
N THR A 63 15.71 27.91 2.12
CA THR A 63 15.45 28.10 0.70
C THR A 63 15.76 26.83 -0.11
N ALA A 64 16.62 25.93 0.38
CA ALA A 64 16.98 24.70 -0.32
C ALA A 64 15.81 23.72 -0.36
N ALA A 65 15.12 23.49 0.76
CA ALA A 65 13.95 22.61 0.78
C ALA A 65 12.75 23.15 0.00
N ARG A 66 12.60 24.48 -0.11
CA ARG A 66 11.61 25.09 -1.01
C ARG A 66 11.91 24.86 -2.50
N ARG A 67 13.18 24.80 -2.86
CA ARG A 67 13.58 24.46 -4.24
C ARG A 67 13.30 23.00 -4.56
N THR A 68 13.49 22.12 -3.58
CA THR A 68 13.27 20.69 -3.74
C THR A 68 11.78 20.33 -3.75
N TYR A 69 10.98 20.98 -2.87
CA TYR A 69 9.54 20.72 -2.71
C TYR A 69 8.74 22.01 -2.84
N PRO A 70 8.60 22.57 -4.04
CA PRO A 70 7.85 23.79 -4.26
C PRO A 70 6.35 23.55 -4.10
N SER A 71 5.62 24.60 -3.70
CA SER A 71 4.16 24.53 -3.67
C SER A 71 3.60 24.31 -5.07
N LEU A 72 2.73 23.33 -5.21
CA LEU A 72 2.13 22.90 -6.46
C LEU A 72 0.61 23.05 -6.39
N SER A 73 0.01 23.58 -7.45
CA SER A 73 -1.43 23.49 -7.67
C SER A 73 -1.66 23.05 -9.11
N VAL A 74 -2.40 21.97 -9.29
CA VAL A 74 -2.67 21.42 -10.62
C VAL A 74 -4.12 20.93 -10.69
N THR A 75 -4.77 21.22 -11.82
CA THR A 75 -6.09 20.71 -12.18
C THR A 75 -5.98 19.98 -13.51
N ARG A 76 -6.50 18.77 -13.59
CA ARG A 76 -6.40 17.88 -14.74
C ARG A 76 -7.79 17.49 -15.24
N LEU A 77 -7.92 17.38 -16.56
CA LEU A 77 -9.05 16.73 -17.19
C LEU A 77 -8.60 15.35 -17.66
N ALA A 78 -9.10 14.30 -17.04
CA ALA A 78 -8.63 12.94 -17.24
C ALA A 78 -9.72 12.06 -17.82
N LEU A 79 -9.32 11.06 -18.61
CA LEU A 79 -10.15 9.96 -19.06
C LEU A 79 -9.76 8.72 -18.27
N ALA A 80 -10.77 7.99 -17.83
CA ALA A 80 -10.61 6.70 -17.16
C ALA A 80 -11.26 5.60 -17.99
N GLY A 81 -10.58 4.46 -18.07
CA GLY A 81 -11.12 3.29 -18.76
C GLY A 81 -10.59 2.00 -18.17
N GLY A 82 -11.32 0.91 -18.45
CA GLY A 82 -10.86 -0.38 -18.01
C GLY A 82 -11.89 -1.48 -18.16
N PHE A 83 -11.50 -2.66 -17.75
CA PHE A 83 -12.37 -3.83 -17.76
C PHE A 83 -12.14 -4.74 -16.57
N ARG A 84 -13.19 -5.53 -16.26
CA ARG A 84 -13.16 -6.54 -15.22
C ARG A 84 -13.82 -7.82 -15.69
N LYS A 85 -13.11 -8.94 -15.52
CA LYS A 85 -13.63 -10.29 -15.69
C LYS A 85 -13.27 -11.08 -14.44
N ILE A 86 -14.10 -10.98 -13.41
CA ILE A 86 -13.87 -11.58 -12.09
C ILE A 86 -15.03 -12.49 -11.73
N ARG A 87 -14.70 -13.63 -11.12
CA ARG A 87 -15.64 -14.54 -10.46
C ARG A 87 -15.30 -14.58 -8.99
N PHE A 88 -16.32 -14.62 -8.15
CA PHE A 88 -16.17 -14.75 -6.71
C PHE A 88 -16.47 -16.18 -6.29
N THR A 89 -15.63 -16.73 -5.44
CA THR A 89 -15.81 -18.03 -4.80
C THR A 89 -15.65 -17.84 -3.30
N THR A 90 -16.63 -18.28 -2.52
CA THR A 90 -16.57 -18.19 -1.06
C THR A 90 -15.63 -19.25 -0.52
N VAL A 91 -14.65 -18.82 0.26
CA VAL A 91 -13.63 -19.65 0.89
C VAL A 91 -13.52 -19.33 2.38
N SER A 92 -12.85 -20.19 3.15
CA SER A 92 -12.47 -19.93 4.54
C SER A 92 -11.06 -20.42 4.78
N GLY A 93 -10.38 -19.88 5.80
CA GLY A 93 -9.06 -20.36 6.21
C GLY A 93 -7.87 -19.83 5.39
N PHE A 94 -8.07 -18.87 4.49
CA PHE A 94 -6.96 -18.20 3.82
C PHE A 94 -6.45 -17.02 4.64
N ASP A 95 -7.10 -15.88 4.59
CA ASP A 95 -6.65 -14.67 5.28
C ASP A 95 -7.32 -14.52 6.67
N ALA A 96 -8.63 -14.76 6.76
CA ALA A 96 -9.32 -14.92 8.03
C ALA A 96 -9.24 -16.38 8.52
N LEU A 97 -9.43 -16.63 9.81
CA LEU A 97 -9.31 -17.99 10.40
C LEU A 97 -10.37 -18.93 9.84
N THR A 98 -11.59 -18.88 10.38
CA THR A 98 -12.70 -19.72 9.94
C THR A 98 -13.79 -18.93 9.20
N ALA A 99 -13.72 -17.59 9.23
CA ALA A 99 -14.68 -16.74 8.55
C ALA A 99 -14.69 -16.97 7.03
N GLN A 100 -15.86 -16.83 6.47
CA GLN A 100 -16.05 -16.87 5.03
C GLN A 100 -15.56 -15.56 4.39
N GLN A 101 -14.82 -15.69 3.30
CA GLN A 101 -14.27 -14.60 2.51
C GLN A 101 -14.54 -14.87 1.04
N ASP A 102 -14.74 -13.81 0.25
CA ASP A 102 -14.89 -13.92 -1.18
C ASP A 102 -13.53 -13.80 -1.87
N MET A 103 -13.09 -14.91 -2.42
CA MET A 103 -11.89 -15.01 -3.25
C MET A 103 -12.23 -14.60 -4.68
N ALA A 104 -11.56 -13.60 -5.21
CA ALA A 104 -11.77 -13.10 -6.55
C ALA A 104 -10.80 -13.76 -7.53
N THR A 105 -11.31 -14.53 -8.49
CA THR A 105 -10.51 -15.12 -9.57
C THR A 105 -10.80 -14.42 -10.90
N GLY A 106 -9.74 -14.18 -11.69
CA GLY A 106 -9.85 -13.49 -12.97
C GLY A 106 -8.93 -12.28 -13.06
N ILE A 107 -9.28 -11.33 -13.90
CA ILE A 107 -8.45 -10.16 -14.20
C ILE A 107 -9.28 -8.87 -14.16
N GLN A 108 -8.66 -7.81 -13.67
CA GLN A 108 -9.17 -6.45 -13.71
C GLN A 108 -8.04 -5.50 -14.09
N VAL A 109 -8.32 -4.59 -15.02
CA VAL A 109 -7.39 -3.53 -15.44
C VAL A 109 -8.12 -2.21 -15.43
N GLY A 110 -7.48 -1.19 -14.85
CA GLY A 110 -7.94 0.20 -14.88
C GLY A 110 -6.81 1.12 -15.29
N VAL A 111 -7.11 2.11 -16.12
CA VAL A 111 -6.18 3.15 -16.54
C VAL A 111 -6.89 4.49 -16.46
N LEU A 112 -6.18 5.50 -16.00
CA LEU A 112 -6.59 6.88 -15.98
C LEU A 112 -5.46 7.72 -16.55
N ALA A 113 -5.76 8.62 -17.48
CA ALA A 113 -4.78 9.54 -18.03
C ALA A 113 -5.42 10.89 -18.38
N GLY A 114 -4.69 11.98 -18.17
CA GLY A 114 -5.17 13.30 -18.53
C GLY A 114 -4.14 14.41 -18.39
N PRO A 115 -4.18 15.41 -19.29
CA PRO A 115 -3.36 16.58 -19.19
C PRO A 115 -3.85 17.54 -18.10
N SER A 116 -2.94 18.33 -17.57
CA SER A 116 -3.28 19.49 -16.76
C SER A 116 -3.90 20.58 -17.63
N ILE A 117 -5.05 21.11 -17.18
CA ILE A 117 -5.75 22.24 -17.80
C ILE A 117 -5.47 23.56 -17.06
N ALA A 118 -5.05 23.47 -15.82
CA ALA A 118 -4.54 24.56 -15.02
C ALA A 118 -3.45 24.04 -14.08
N ALA A 119 -2.32 24.75 -14.04
CA ALA A 119 -1.19 24.37 -13.20
C ALA A 119 -0.38 25.58 -12.76
N THR A 120 0.33 25.46 -11.64
CA THR A 120 1.40 26.39 -11.27
C THR A 120 2.41 26.47 -12.42
N ARG A 121 2.92 27.66 -12.69
CA ARG A 121 3.85 27.88 -13.82
C ARG A 121 5.03 26.92 -13.79
N GLY A 122 5.28 26.24 -14.89
CA GLY A 122 6.33 25.22 -15.02
C GLY A 122 5.93 23.81 -14.59
N TYR A 123 4.67 23.59 -14.14
CA TYR A 123 4.17 22.28 -13.67
C TYR A 123 3.06 21.69 -14.54
N ALA A 124 2.91 22.17 -15.77
CA ALA A 124 2.00 21.54 -16.73
C ALA A 124 2.48 20.10 -17.03
N ASP A 125 1.59 19.14 -16.86
CA ASP A 125 1.91 17.72 -16.95
C ASP A 125 0.83 16.91 -17.68
N VAL A 126 1.17 15.66 -17.98
CA VAL A 126 0.21 14.60 -18.29
C VAL A 126 0.32 13.55 -17.20
N PHE A 127 -0.74 13.41 -16.42
CA PHE A 127 -0.83 12.42 -15.37
C PHE A 127 -1.31 11.09 -15.94
N VAL A 128 -0.75 9.98 -15.44
CA VAL A 128 -1.16 8.62 -15.77
C VAL A 128 -1.24 7.81 -14.48
N SER A 129 -2.31 7.02 -14.35
CA SER A 129 -2.46 6.02 -13.29
C SER A 129 -2.96 4.72 -13.87
N GLY A 130 -2.44 3.59 -13.40
CA GLY A 130 -2.82 2.26 -13.83
C GLY A 130 -2.94 1.31 -12.65
N GLU A 131 -3.93 0.41 -12.71
CA GLU A 131 -4.15 -0.65 -11.74
C GLU A 131 -4.39 -1.98 -12.45
N LEU A 132 -3.74 -3.02 -11.98
CA LEU A 132 -3.90 -4.40 -12.41
C LEU A 132 -4.23 -5.28 -11.20
N TYR A 133 -5.24 -6.08 -11.33
CA TYR A 133 -5.52 -7.21 -10.47
C TYR A 133 -5.57 -8.49 -11.29
N SER A 134 -4.98 -9.55 -10.79
CA SER A 134 -5.13 -10.90 -11.34
C SER A 134 -5.20 -11.90 -10.19
N GLY A 135 -6.21 -12.77 -10.19
CA GLY A 135 -6.38 -13.85 -9.23
C GLY A 135 -6.61 -15.17 -9.94
N ILE A 136 -5.93 -16.21 -9.50
CA ILE A 136 -6.05 -17.57 -10.04
C ILE A 136 -6.01 -18.59 -8.90
N GLY A 137 -6.82 -19.62 -8.99
CA GLY A 137 -6.80 -20.72 -8.04
C GLY A 137 -8.18 -21.27 -7.72
N ASP A 138 -8.22 -22.05 -6.66
CA ASP A 138 -9.40 -22.74 -6.15
C ASP A 138 -9.47 -22.65 -4.61
N THR A 139 -10.32 -23.43 -3.98
CA THR A 139 -10.51 -23.44 -2.52
C THR A 139 -9.33 -24.01 -1.73
N ALA A 140 -8.36 -24.62 -2.39
CA ALA A 140 -7.16 -25.20 -1.78
C ALA A 140 -5.91 -24.34 -2.02
N ARG A 141 -5.80 -23.72 -3.21
CA ARG A 141 -4.66 -22.90 -3.61
C ARG A 141 -5.13 -21.65 -4.31
N PHE A 142 -4.58 -20.52 -3.91
CA PHE A 142 -4.92 -19.24 -4.51
C PHE A 142 -3.67 -18.38 -4.66
N ALA A 143 -3.53 -17.77 -5.83
CA ALA A 143 -2.52 -16.75 -6.07
C ALA A 143 -3.19 -15.47 -6.56
N GLU A 144 -2.77 -14.33 -6.03
CA GLU A 144 -3.20 -13.02 -6.51
C GLU A 144 -2.02 -12.09 -6.75
N LEU A 145 -2.12 -11.30 -7.80
CA LEU A 145 -1.21 -10.21 -8.12
C LEU A 145 -1.99 -8.91 -8.15
N ARG A 146 -1.48 -7.90 -7.46
CA ARG A 146 -1.93 -6.51 -7.57
C ARG A 146 -0.76 -5.62 -7.93
N VAL A 147 -0.99 -4.73 -8.86
CA VAL A 147 -0.01 -3.71 -9.26
C VAL A 147 -0.75 -2.40 -9.39
N SER A 148 -0.19 -1.36 -8.81
CA SER A 148 -0.61 0.02 -9.00
C SER A 148 0.58 0.86 -9.42
N VAL A 149 0.39 1.75 -10.37
CA VAL A 149 1.40 2.71 -10.81
C VAL A 149 0.73 4.04 -11.06
N GLU A 150 1.33 5.12 -10.63
CA GLU A 150 0.94 6.47 -11.01
C GLU A 150 2.13 7.38 -11.12
N GLY A 151 1.99 8.44 -11.90
CA GLY A 151 3.01 9.45 -12.08
C GLY A 151 2.61 10.45 -13.14
N SER A 152 3.38 11.50 -13.30
CA SER A 152 3.15 12.50 -14.32
C SER A 152 4.40 12.77 -15.16
N ALA A 153 4.19 12.99 -16.45
CA ALA A 153 5.20 13.44 -17.37
C ALA A 153 5.07 14.95 -17.57
N ASN A 154 6.11 15.71 -17.22
CA ASN A 154 6.15 17.15 -17.39
C ASN A 154 7.03 17.50 -18.58
N GLN A 155 6.61 18.46 -19.41
CA GLN A 155 7.38 18.93 -20.56
C GLN A 155 8.70 19.62 -20.18
N SER A 156 8.78 20.17 -18.98
CA SER A 156 9.97 20.88 -18.48
C SER A 156 10.98 20.00 -17.77
N SER A 157 10.61 18.78 -17.38
CA SER A 157 11.47 17.81 -16.71
C SER A 157 11.81 16.64 -17.63
N GLN A 158 13.06 16.23 -17.65
CA GLN A 158 13.45 15.00 -18.34
C GLN A 158 13.09 13.80 -17.46
N GLY A 159 11.85 13.30 -17.56
CA GLY A 159 11.44 12.09 -16.86
C GLY A 159 10.09 12.18 -16.15
N TRP A 160 9.76 11.10 -15.46
CA TRP A 160 8.54 10.98 -14.66
C TRP A 160 8.70 11.68 -13.31
N GLN A 161 7.66 12.38 -12.89
CA GLN A 161 7.55 13.02 -11.58
C GLN A 161 6.39 12.44 -10.80
N GLY A 162 6.49 12.45 -9.46
CA GLY A 162 5.45 11.89 -8.61
C GLY A 162 5.21 10.41 -8.86
N LEU A 163 6.25 9.65 -9.28
CA LEU A 163 6.11 8.23 -9.58
C LEU A 163 5.91 7.45 -8.28
N VAL A 164 4.80 6.70 -8.22
CA VAL A 164 4.49 5.77 -7.14
C VAL A 164 4.15 4.42 -7.73
N ILE A 165 4.82 3.38 -7.26
CA ILE A 165 4.60 1.99 -7.68
C ILE A 165 4.34 1.17 -6.43
N GLY A 166 3.24 0.42 -6.43
CA GLY A 166 2.92 -0.60 -5.44
C GLY A 166 2.63 -1.92 -6.14
N SER A 167 3.23 -2.99 -5.67
CA SER A 167 2.96 -4.34 -6.18
C SER A 167 2.95 -5.35 -5.05
N LYS A 168 2.01 -6.28 -5.09
CA LYS A 168 1.94 -7.40 -4.16
C LYS A 168 1.53 -8.67 -4.89
N LEU A 169 2.33 -9.70 -4.71
CA LEU A 169 2.02 -11.07 -5.09
C LEU A 169 1.77 -11.87 -3.80
N SER A 170 0.59 -12.48 -3.69
CA SER A 170 0.23 -13.33 -2.56
C SER A 170 -0.07 -14.74 -3.07
N PHE A 171 0.43 -15.73 -2.35
CA PHE A 171 0.12 -17.14 -2.59
C PHE A 171 -0.36 -17.78 -1.29
N TYR A 172 -1.47 -18.51 -1.37
CA TYR A 172 -2.09 -19.23 -0.28
C TYR A 172 -2.20 -20.70 -0.65
N GLU A 173 -1.74 -21.58 0.25
CA GLU A 173 -1.93 -23.02 0.15
C GLU A 173 -2.59 -23.55 1.42
N LYS A 174 -3.79 -24.08 1.28
CA LYS A 174 -4.54 -24.70 2.35
C LYS A 174 -4.29 -26.21 2.34
N ARG A 175 -3.41 -26.68 3.19
CA ARG A 175 -3.04 -28.10 3.29
C ARG A 175 -4.10 -28.95 3.99
N SER A 176 -4.89 -28.32 4.87
CA SER A 176 -6.05 -28.94 5.53
C SER A 176 -7.05 -27.84 5.94
N SER A 177 -8.19 -28.24 6.51
CA SER A 177 -9.17 -27.29 7.06
C SER A 177 -8.61 -26.42 8.20
N ARG A 178 -7.46 -26.77 8.76
CA ARG A 178 -6.83 -26.07 9.90
C ARG A 178 -5.41 -25.59 9.63
N HIS A 179 -4.85 -25.87 8.47
CA HIS A 179 -3.46 -25.59 8.16
C HIS A 179 -3.36 -24.81 6.84
N THR A 180 -2.84 -23.59 6.89
CA THR A 180 -2.66 -22.71 5.73
C THR A 180 -1.28 -22.11 5.71
N GLN A 181 -0.62 -22.21 4.57
CA GLN A 181 0.63 -21.53 4.28
C GLN A 181 0.38 -20.30 3.39
N THR A 182 1.12 -19.23 3.66
CA THR A 182 1.04 -17.98 2.89
C THR A 182 2.43 -17.50 2.52
N VAL A 183 2.57 -17.05 1.29
CA VAL A 183 3.77 -16.35 0.81
C VAL A 183 3.34 -15.04 0.21
N ASN A 184 3.92 -13.94 0.67
CA ASN A 184 3.64 -12.60 0.15
C ASN A 184 4.94 -11.93 -0.26
N LEU A 185 5.02 -11.47 -1.49
CA LEU A 185 6.07 -10.59 -1.99
C LEU A 185 5.48 -9.21 -2.26
N GLU A 186 6.04 -8.19 -1.63
CA GLU A 186 5.63 -6.80 -1.77
C GLU A 186 6.79 -5.98 -2.30
N LEU A 187 6.53 -5.19 -3.35
CA LEU A 187 7.47 -4.27 -3.94
C LEU A 187 6.83 -2.88 -3.97
N SER A 188 7.52 -1.89 -3.43
CA SER A 188 7.08 -0.50 -3.40
C SER A 188 8.20 0.40 -3.88
N ALA A 189 7.86 1.43 -4.66
CA ALA A 189 8.82 2.44 -5.08
C ALA A 189 8.15 3.81 -5.16
N VAL A 190 8.87 4.83 -4.74
CA VAL A 190 8.52 6.24 -4.91
C VAL A 190 9.71 6.96 -5.53
N GLN A 191 9.43 7.90 -6.45
CA GLN A 191 10.47 8.66 -7.13
C GLN A 191 9.97 10.04 -7.52
N HIS A 192 10.81 11.06 -7.33
CA HIS A 192 10.55 12.47 -7.67
C HIS A 192 9.19 12.95 -7.13
N LEU A 193 8.89 12.63 -5.86
CA LEU A 193 7.67 13.09 -5.23
C LEU A 193 7.66 14.61 -5.03
N PHE A 194 6.49 15.21 -5.08
CA PHE A 194 6.30 16.65 -4.83
C PHE A 194 6.35 17.05 -3.35
N PHE A 195 6.52 16.09 -2.46
CA PHE A 195 6.63 16.29 -1.01
C PHE A 195 7.56 15.23 -0.41
N PRO A 196 8.21 15.54 0.73
CA PRO A 196 9.10 14.58 1.37
C PRO A 196 8.32 13.40 1.92
N LEU A 197 8.60 12.21 1.41
CA LEU A 197 8.06 10.95 1.91
C LEU A 197 9.07 9.84 1.68
N ASN A 198 9.17 8.95 2.66
CA ASN A 198 10.04 7.80 2.65
C ASN A 198 9.24 6.53 2.88
N LEU A 199 9.63 5.45 2.24
CA LEU A 199 9.20 4.10 2.56
C LEU A 199 10.05 3.58 3.72
N SER A 200 9.44 2.94 4.71
CA SER A 200 10.16 2.45 5.89
C SER A 200 9.80 1.00 6.23
N PHE A 201 10.58 0.37 7.09
CA PHE A 201 10.21 -0.91 7.69
C PHE A 201 9.22 -0.76 8.86
N GLU A 202 8.98 0.46 9.31
CA GLU A 202 8.10 0.77 10.45
C GLU A 202 6.61 0.78 10.07
N ASP A 203 6.27 0.78 8.79
CA ASP A 203 4.88 0.77 8.34
C ASP A 203 4.11 -0.45 8.89
N HIS A 204 2.96 -0.20 9.53
CA HIS A 204 2.17 -1.26 10.15
C HIS A 204 1.57 -2.26 9.16
N GLU A 205 1.24 -1.83 7.95
CA GLU A 205 0.64 -2.69 6.93
C GLU A 205 1.70 -3.21 5.95
N GLY A 206 2.73 -2.42 5.66
CA GLY A 206 3.77 -2.71 4.68
C GLY A 206 5.18 -2.86 5.25
N GLY A 207 5.38 -2.74 6.58
CA GLY A 207 6.68 -2.81 7.22
C GLY A 207 7.20 -4.22 7.47
N LEU A 208 8.40 -4.31 8.02
CA LEU A 208 9.09 -5.55 8.36
C LEU A 208 8.99 -5.82 9.86
N ARG A 209 8.41 -6.95 10.27
CA ARG A 209 8.29 -7.31 11.68
C ARG A 209 9.69 -7.50 12.29
N GLY A 210 9.89 -6.98 13.49
CA GLY A 210 11.20 -7.00 14.17
C GLY A 210 12.09 -5.77 13.87
N PHE A 211 11.63 -4.85 12.99
CA PHE A 211 12.41 -3.69 12.56
C PHE A 211 11.64 -2.37 12.67
N GLN A 212 10.69 -2.25 13.60
CA GLN A 212 9.86 -1.05 13.77
C GLN A 212 10.62 0.21 14.26
N HIS A 213 11.82 0.06 14.78
CA HIS A 213 12.59 1.16 15.37
C HIS A 213 13.98 1.30 14.77
N THR A 214 14.13 0.96 13.49
CA THR A 214 15.43 1.06 12.82
C THR A 214 15.73 2.44 12.28
N GLY A 215 14.71 3.30 12.12
CA GLY A 215 14.83 4.59 11.46
C GLY A 215 15.25 4.51 9.99
N ALA A 216 15.46 3.29 9.46
CA ALA A 216 15.87 3.11 8.07
C ALA A 216 14.71 3.40 7.13
N SER A 217 14.96 4.25 6.14
CA SER A 217 13.99 4.65 5.14
C SER A 217 14.64 4.76 3.76
N GLY A 218 13.83 4.68 2.71
CA GLY A 218 14.31 4.76 1.34
C GLY A 218 13.20 5.08 0.33
N GLY A 219 13.57 5.18 -0.93
CA GLY A 219 12.64 5.39 -2.04
C GLY A 219 12.10 4.08 -2.64
N ARG A 220 12.71 2.94 -2.31
CA ARG A 220 12.26 1.63 -2.81
C ARG A 220 12.33 0.60 -1.69
N ARG A 221 11.36 -0.32 -1.68
CA ARG A 221 11.26 -1.36 -0.66
C ARG A 221 10.83 -2.68 -1.28
N ALA A 222 11.47 -3.78 -0.89
CA ALA A 222 11.04 -5.13 -1.17
C ALA A 222 10.89 -5.91 0.14
N ILE A 223 9.77 -6.64 0.30
CA ILE A 223 9.51 -7.47 1.48
C ILE A 223 8.93 -8.80 1.03
N LEU A 224 9.55 -9.88 1.48
CA LEU A 224 9.05 -11.25 1.35
C LEU A 224 8.60 -11.71 2.74
N ARG A 225 7.37 -12.20 2.84
CA ARG A 225 6.80 -12.80 4.07
C ARG A 225 6.36 -14.21 3.79
N VAL A 226 6.78 -15.12 4.63
CA VAL A 226 6.32 -16.51 4.63
C VAL A 226 5.69 -16.81 5.99
N GLU A 227 4.50 -17.34 5.99
CA GLU A 227 3.76 -17.66 7.20
C GLU A 227 3.13 -19.05 7.09
N ASP A 228 3.25 -19.83 8.15
CA ASP A 228 2.65 -21.15 8.29
C ASP A 228 1.72 -21.13 9.51
N ARG A 229 0.42 -21.32 9.30
CA ARG A 229 -0.65 -21.07 10.28
C ARG A 229 -1.43 -22.34 10.58
N TRP A 230 -1.66 -22.60 11.89
CA TRP A 230 -2.47 -23.69 12.40
C TRP A 230 -3.62 -23.16 13.27
N ILE A 231 -4.86 -23.51 12.90
CA ILE A 231 -6.07 -23.20 13.67
C ILE A 231 -6.21 -24.22 14.79
N ILE A 232 -6.34 -23.73 16.03
CA ILE A 232 -6.46 -24.55 17.25
C ILE A 232 -7.93 -24.70 17.59
N PRO A 233 -8.46 -25.92 17.68
CA PRO A 233 -9.87 -26.17 18.02
C PRO A 233 -10.10 -26.05 19.52
N VAL A 234 -10.11 -24.82 20.07
CA VAL A 234 -10.22 -24.63 21.53
C VAL A 234 -11.65 -24.35 21.99
N ASN A 235 -12.45 -23.58 21.26
CA ASN A 235 -13.73 -23.10 21.75
C ASN A 235 -14.70 -22.83 20.58
N ARG A 236 -16.01 -23.02 20.84
CA ARG A 236 -17.06 -22.64 19.88
C ARG A 236 -17.36 -21.13 19.85
N ARG A 237 -16.88 -20.36 20.84
CA ARG A 237 -17.15 -18.92 20.96
C ARG A 237 -16.13 -18.06 20.23
N ALA A 238 -14.91 -18.54 20.08
CA ALA A 238 -13.81 -17.82 19.44
C ALA A 238 -12.93 -18.80 18.66
N ASP A 239 -12.30 -18.32 17.61
CA ASP A 239 -11.30 -19.07 16.86
C ASP A 239 -9.91 -18.61 17.32
N PHE A 240 -9.00 -19.58 17.47
CA PHE A 240 -7.61 -19.32 17.80
C PHE A 240 -6.70 -19.97 16.76
N ALA A 241 -5.56 -19.36 16.52
CA ALA A 241 -4.51 -19.96 15.70
C ALA A 241 -3.13 -19.56 16.21
N ILE A 242 -2.16 -20.38 15.92
CA ILE A 242 -0.73 -20.06 16.01
C ILE A 242 -0.14 -20.00 14.60
N ALA A 243 0.85 -19.16 14.42
CA ALA A 243 1.60 -19.14 13.16
C ALA A 243 3.08 -18.97 13.43
N GLY A 244 3.92 -19.71 12.67
CA GLY A 244 5.33 -19.40 12.50
C GLY A 244 5.53 -18.52 11.29
N PHE A 245 6.46 -17.57 11.34
CA PHE A 245 6.74 -16.71 10.21
C PHE A 245 8.23 -16.41 10.02
N THR A 246 8.56 -16.04 8.80
CA THR A 246 9.84 -15.46 8.40
C THR A 246 9.58 -14.29 7.48
N ASP A 247 10.17 -13.14 7.79
CA ASP A 247 10.12 -11.94 6.96
C ASP A 247 11.53 -11.59 6.49
N ILE A 248 11.66 -11.17 5.23
CA ILE A 248 12.92 -10.70 4.64
C ILE A 248 12.61 -9.37 3.94
N GLY A 249 13.42 -8.34 4.19
CA GLY A 249 13.23 -7.02 3.62
C GLY A 249 14.53 -6.34 3.21
N HIS A 250 14.42 -5.47 2.21
CA HIS A 250 15.51 -4.62 1.75
C HIS A 250 14.97 -3.24 1.33
N LEU A 251 15.71 -2.19 1.69
CA LEU A 251 15.44 -0.81 1.28
C LEU A 251 16.58 -0.31 0.40
N TRP A 252 16.24 0.47 -0.62
CA TRP A 252 17.18 1.23 -1.42
C TRP A 252 16.90 2.72 -1.24
N ALA A 253 17.96 3.52 -1.11
CA ALA A 253 17.88 4.96 -0.92
C ALA A 253 16.98 5.65 -1.96
N GLY A 254 17.21 5.36 -3.24
CA GLY A 254 16.52 6.06 -4.32
C GLY A 254 16.82 7.57 -4.27
N ASP A 255 15.80 8.38 -4.51
CA ASP A 255 15.79 9.83 -4.37
C ASP A 255 14.99 10.34 -3.16
N ALA A 256 14.63 9.42 -2.25
CA ALA A 256 13.92 9.77 -1.04
C ALA A 256 14.80 10.60 -0.09
N PRO A 257 14.24 11.61 0.59
CA PRO A 257 15.00 12.41 1.57
C PRO A 257 15.56 11.50 2.66
N PHE A 258 16.86 11.64 2.96
CA PHE A 258 17.58 10.83 3.97
C PHE A 258 17.49 9.30 3.71
N GLY A 259 17.23 8.92 2.48
CA GLY A 259 17.15 7.52 2.10
C GLY A 259 18.49 6.81 2.26
N VAL A 260 18.46 5.58 2.73
CA VAL A 260 19.63 4.72 2.92
C VAL A 260 19.47 3.40 2.19
N ASP A 261 20.58 2.86 1.67
CA ASP A 261 20.62 1.48 1.21
C ASP A 261 20.80 0.58 2.45
N SER A 262 19.74 -0.11 2.85
CA SER A 262 19.84 -1.05 3.98
C SER A 262 20.62 -2.29 3.59
N LYS A 263 21.11 -3.03 4.57
CA LYS A 263 21.44 -4.44 4.36
C LYS A 263 20.15 -5.23 4.15
N VAL A 264 20.28 -6.48 3.71
CA VAL A 264 19.16 -7.40 3.78
C VAL A 264 18.83 -7.64 5.25
N ASN A 265 17.59 -7.34 5.62
CA ASN A 265 17.06 -7.51 6.97
C ASN A 265 16.16 -8.73 7.01
N SER A 266 16.28 -9.56 8.02
CA SER A 266 15.37 -10.69 8.19
C SER A 266 15.01 -10.93 9.64
N SER A 267 13.78 -11.40 9.86
CA SER A 267 13.26 -11.82 11.15
C SER A 267 12.56 -13.15 11.06
N VAL A 268 12.49 -13.83 12.20
CA VAL A 268 11.66 -15.01 12.41
C VAL A 268 10.78 -14.78 13.63
N GLY A 269 9.65 -15.44 13.71
CA GLY A 269 8.79 -15.24 14.86
C GLY A 269 7.60 -16.17 14.93
N LEU A 270 6.83 -15.93 15.98
CA LEU A 270 5.58 -16.62 16.28
C LEU A 270 4.45 -15.61 16.40
N SER A 271 3.27 -16.01 15.98
CA SER A 271 2.06 -15.21 16.09
C SER A 271 0.98 -15.98 16.83
N LEU A 272 0.26 -15.29 17.71
CA LEU A 272 -1.00 -15.73 18.25
C LEU A 272 -2.13 -14.96 17.57
N LEU A 273 -3.11 -15.67 17.03
CA LEU A 273 -4.22 -15.08 16.32
C LEU A 273 -5.53 -15.49 17.00
N ALA A 274 -6.48 -14.56 17.06
CA ALA A 274 -7.82 -14.80 17.56
C ALA A 274 -8.86 -14.08 16.73
N ALA A 275 -10.02 -14.70 16.52
CA ALA A 275 -11.21 -14.07 15.96
C ALA A 275 -12.39 -14.26 16.91
N TYR A 276 -13.12 -13.18 17.18
CA TYR A 276 -14.29 -13.19 18.04
C TYR A 276 -15.44 -12.39 17.38
N PRO A 277 -16.65 -12.94 17.35
CA PRO A 277 -17.02 -14.35 17.66
C PRO A 277 -16.37 -15.35 16.68
N SER A 278 -16.52 -16.66 16.97
CA SER A 278 -16.08 -17.71 16.01
C SER A 278 -16.72 -17.48 14.64
N GLY A 279 -15.93 -17.58 13.56
CA GLY A 279 -16.34 -17.17 12.23
C GLY A 279 -16.37 -15.65 12.02
N GLY A 280 -15.88 -14.87 12.98
CA GLY A 280 -15.75 -13.42 12.86
C GLY A 280 -14.64 -13.00 11.89
N LYS A 281 -14.84 -11.88 11.20
CA LYS A 281 -13.87 -11.34 10.24
C LYS A 281 -12.84 -10.40 10.89
N ARG A 282 -13.06 -10.00 12.15
CA ARG A 282 -12.10 -9.22 12.93
C ARG A 282 -11.04 -10.14 13.51
N LEU A 283 -9.80 -9.93 13.08
CA LEU A 283 -8.64 -10.71 13.51
C LEU A 283 -7.79 -9.89 14.46
N TYR A 284 -7.60 -10.41 15.66
CA TYR A 284 -6.65 -9.93 16.66
C TYR A 284 -5.38 -10.74 16.53
N ARG A 285 -4.25 -10.07 16.57
CA ARG A 285 -2.95 -10.70 16.36
C ARG A 285 -1.89 -10.13 17.29
N ILE A 286 -1.09 -11.02 17.88
CA ILE A 286 0.11 -10.69 18.64
C ILE A 286 1.27 -11.41 17.95
N ASP A 287 2.25 -10.65 17.51
CA ASP A 287 3.48 -11.16 16.90
C ASP A 287 4.64 -10.98 17.88
N LEU A 288 5.45 -12.03 18.04
CA LEU A 288 6.77 -11.97 18.65
C LEU A 288 7.80 -12.19 17.55
N ALA A 289 8.50 -11.15 17.16
CA ALA A 289 9.50 -11.18 16.10
C ALA A 289 10.92 -11.03 16.67
N VAL A 290 11.84 -11.84 16.16
CA VAL A 290 13.26 -11.80 16.51
C VAL A 290 14.05 -11.48 15.24
N PRO A 291 14.71 -10.31 15.16
CA PRO A 291 15.63 -10.00 14.06
C PRO A 291 16.81 -10.99 14.05
N VAL A 292 17.06 -11.59 12.90
CA VAL A 292 18.15 -12.57 12.71
C VAL A 292 19.32 -11.93 11.98
N VAL A 293 19.04 -11.21 10.88
CA VAL A 293 20.05 -10.56 10.03
C VAL A 293 19.67 -9.11 9.84
N GLY A 294 20.66 -8.23 9.75
CA GLY A 294 20.51 -6.81 9.39
C GLY A 294 20.73 -5.84 10.55
N ASP A 295 20.25 -4.63 10.35
CA ASP A 295 20.46 -3.52 11.30
C ASP A 295 19.41 -3.60 12.41
N ARG A 296 19.81 -4.12 13.57
CA ARG A 296 18.94 -4.38 14.71
C ARG A 296 18.90 -3.19 15.64
N SER A 297 17.71 -2.73 16.00
CA SER A 297 17.50 -1.78 17.12
C SER A 297 17.15 -2.50 18.42
N SER A 298 16.60 -3.72 18.34
CA SER A 298 16.19 -4.51 19.51
C SER A 298 16.48 -6.00 19.32
N ARG A 299 16.50 -6.75 20.44
CA ARG A 299 16.67 -8.21 20.41
C ARG A 299 15.39 -8.93 19.99
N PHE A 300 14.25 -8.36 20.29
CA PHE A 300 12.92 -8.87 19.89
C PHE A 300 11.93 -7.71 19.84
N GLU A 301 10.86 -7.91 19.15
CA GLU A 301 9.74 -6.98 19.04
C GLU A 301 8.43 -7.72 19.31
N VAL A 302 7.55 -7.10 20.11
CA VAL A 302 6.18 -7.55 20.29
C VAL A 302 5.26 -6.57 19.60
N ARG A 303 4.43 -7.06 18.69
CA ARG A 303 3.49 -6.26 17.93
C ARG A 303 2.07 -6.73 18.16
N PHE A 304 1.18 -5.81 18.51
CA PHE A 304 -0.25 -6.06 18.54
C PHE A 304 -0.92 -5.41 17.32
N SER A 305 -1.79 -6.15 16.66
CA SER A 305 -2.58 -5.61 15.54
C SER A 305 -4.01 -6.13 15.56
N VAL A 306 -4.93 -5.31 15.08
CA VAL A 306 -6.32 -5.66 14.85
C VAL A 306 -6.65 -5.34 13.41
N SER A 307 -7.14 -6.32 12.69
CA SER A 307 -7.47 -6.16 11.28
C SER A 307 -8.87 -6.68 10.97
N ASP A 308 -9.61 -5.93 10.16
CA ASP A 308 -10.88 -6.39 9.61
C ASP A 308 -10.62 -7.08 8.27
N ARG A 309 -10.96 -8.37 8.19
CA ARG A 309 -10.76 -9.22 7.01
C ARG A 309 -12.05 -9.36 6.18
N THR A 310 -12.94 -8.37 6.28
CA THR A 310 -14.24 -8.41 5.61
C THR A 310 -14.14 -8.29 4.11
N ARG A 311 -13.23 -7.47 3.59
CA ARG A 311 -13.31 -6.97 2.23
C ARG A 311 -12.19 -7.37 1.29
N THR A 312 -10.97 -7.62 1.76
CA THR A 312 -9.83 -7.87 0.87
C THR A 312 -8.76 -8.73 1.50
N PHE A 313 -8.15 -9.59 0.72
CA PHE A 313 -6.93 -10.30 1.06
C PHE A 313 -5.71 -9.35 1.11
N TRP A 314 -5.79 -8.19 0.46
CA TRP A 314 -4.69 -7.23 0.36
C TRP A 314 -5.04 -5.88 0.97
N ARG A 315 -4.06 -5.29 1.63
CA ARG A 315 -4.05 -3.89 2.05
C ARG A 315 -2.84 -3.20 1.47
N GLU A 316 -3.05 -1.98 0.99
CA GLU A 316 -1.96 -1.13 0.54
C GLU A 316 -1.16 -0.62 1.75
N PRO A 317 0.19 -0.65 1.72
CA PRO A 317 1.01 -0.03 2.75
C PRO A 317 0.64 1.44 2.95
N ASN A 318 0.65 1.91 4.21
CA ASN A 318 0.20 3.27 4.51
C ASN A 318 1.10 4.33 3.87
N ASP A 319 2.42 4.11 3.84
CA ASP A 319 3.37 5.01 3.20
C ASP A 319 3.14 5.11 1.69
N VAL A 320 2.86 3.99 1.01
CA VAL A 320 2.47 3.98 -0.42
C VAL A 320 1.13 4.69 -0.63
N ALA A 321 0.14 4.43 0.24
CA ALA A 321 -1.17 5.08 0.16
C ALA A 321 -1.09 6.60 0.36
N ILE A 322 -0.18 7.08 1.21
CA ILE A 322 0.09 8.51 1.41
C ILE A 322 0.83 9.09 0.19
N ALA A 323 1.76 8.34 -0.42
CA ALA A 323 2.50 8.78 -1.60
C ALA A 323 1.60 9.01 -2.79
N ARG A 324 0.53 8.21 -2.95
CA ARG A 324 -0.39 8.28 -4.09
C ARG A 324 -1.16 9.60 -4.14
N THR A 325 -1.47 10.02 -5.35
CA THR A 325 -2.31 11.19 -5.59
C THR A 325 -3.71 10.97 -5.06
N GLY A 326 -4.10 11.78 -4.05
CA GLY A 326 -5.40 11.66 -3.40
C GLY A 326 -6.60 11.99 -4.30
N ALA A 327 -6.36 12.61 -5.45
CA ALA A 327 -7.37 12.95 -6.44
C ALA A 327 -7.72 11.78 -7.40
N VAL A 328 -6.96 10.68 -7.37
CA VAL A 328 -7.31 9.49 -8.15
C VAL A 328 -8.44 8.76 -7.43
N PRO A 329 -9.62 8.60 -8.05
CA PRO A 329 -10.72 7.89 -7.42
C PRO A 329 -10.32 6.44 -7.14
N ARG A 330 -10.31 6.05 -5.87
CA ARG A 330 -9.98 4.67 -5.46
C ARG A 330 -11.06 3.65 -5.87
N ASN A 331 -12.21 4.14 -6.33
CA ASN A 331 -13.39 3.35 -6.70
C ASN A 331 -13.97 3.80 -8.03
N ILE A 332 -13.22 3.77 -9.11
CA ILE A 332 -13.78 4.03 -10.43
C ILE A 332 -14.74 2.90 -10.78
N GLY A 333 -16.06 3.18 -10.73
CA GLY A 333 -17.08 2.24 -11.14
C GLY A 333 -17.24 0.97 -10.28
N GLY A 334 -16.87 1.03 -8.98
CA GLY A 334 -16.95 -0.13 -8.08
C GLY A 334 -15.82 -1.13 -8.31
N TRP A 335 -14.63 -0.63 -8.60
CA TRP A 335 -13.43 -1.42 -8.85
C TRP A 335 -12.92 -2.21 -7.64
N THR A 336 -13.19 -1.77 -6.42
CA THR A 336 -12.87 -2.61 -5.26
C THR A 336 -13.76 -3.82 -5.27
N PRO A 337 -13.22 -5.03 -5.22
CA PRO A 337 -14.00 -6.21 -4.86
C PRO A 337 -14.60 -5.96 -3.47
N HIS A 338 -15.90 -5.91 -3.38
CA HIS A 338 -16.63 -5.78 -2.11
C HIS A 338 -16.55 -7.08 -1.34
#